data_5968d8ba70749b2d1f8d30236152b2bf
#
_entry.id   5968d8ba70749b2d1f8d30236152b2bf
#
_cell.length_a   1.000
_cell.length_b   1.000
_cell.length_c   1.000
_cell.angle_alpha   90.00
_cell.angle_beta   90.00
_cell.angle_gamma   90.00
#
_symmetry.space_group_name_H-M   'P 1'
#
loop_
_entity.id
_entity.type
_entity.pdbx_description
1 polymer ?
#
loop_
_entity_poly.entity_id
_entity_poly.type
_entity_poly.pdbx_seq_one_letter_code
_entity_poly.pdbx_strand_id
1 'polypeptide(L)'
;MTAADRLERTQLADQLCIAAYEQASGPEVGFALVAVGGYGRGELAPYSDLDVVLVADEGADRAVFNELASTLWYPLWDSGQQIDHSVRLLPEMLAAADDDLRVASGLLDIRHVAGDPNLTLQARSLLLAQWRRKARERLPALEELTKARHTRVGELAHLSVPDLKEAEGGLRDATVLNSLVATWLVDVPAADLQRCRGQLLDVRDALHAVAGRSSDRVTPEYWPGLAELLELPDDVAAQRH
;
A
#
# COMPACT_ATOMS: atom_id res chain seq x y z
N MET A 1 -5.50 11.84 -14.96
CA MET A 1 -5.59 10.53 -14.24
C MET A 1 -6.38 10.72 -12.98
N THR A 2 -7.25 9.79 -12.61
CA THR A 2 -8.31 10.00 -11.62
C THR A 2 -8.41 8.82 -10.63
N ALA A 3 -9.19 9.01 -9.57
CA ALA A 3 -9.53 7.90 -8.66
C ALA A 3 -10.23 6.73 -9.38
N ALA A 4 -10.98 7.00 -10.46
CA ALA A 4 -11.62 5.96 -11.27
C ALA A 4 -10.58 5.09 -11.99
N ASP A 5 -9.52 5.68 -12.53
CA ASP A 5 -8.43 4.95 -13.20
C ASP A 5 -7.68 4.04 -12.20
N ARG A 6 -7.49 4.51 -10.95
CA ARG A 6 -6.90 3.69 -9.86
C ARG A 6 -7.79 2.51 -9.49
N LEU A 7 -9.10 2.75 -9.43
CA LEU A 7 -10.07 1.68 -9.15
C LEU A 7 -10.05 0.62 -10.23
N GLU A 8 -10.05 1.02 -11.50
CA GLU A 8 -9.99 0.10 -12.64
C GLU A 8 -8.69 -0.74 -12.61
N ARG A 9 -7.53 -0.10 -12.40
CA ARG A 9 -6.25 -0.82 -12.24
C ARG A 9 -6.29 -1.81 -11.09
N THR A 10 -6.89 -1.42 -9.96
CA THR A 10 -7.04 -2.30 -8.81
C THR A 10 -7.93 -3.50 -9.13
N GLN A 11 -9.04 -3.29 -9.82
CA GLN A 11 -9.94 -4.39 -10.24
C GLN A 11 -9.25 -5.35 -11.23
N LEU A 12 -8.46 -4.84 -12.17
CA LEU A 12 -7.68 -5.68 -13.08
C LEU A 12 -6.61 -6.49 -12.32
N ALA A 13 -5.94 -5.88 -11.37
CA ALA A 13 -4.98 -6.57 -10.50
C ALA A 13 -5.66 -7.64 -9.64
N ASP A 14 -6.86 -7.36 -9.10
CA ASP A 14 -7.66 -8.33 -8.35
C ASP A 14 -8.02 -9.53 -9.21
N GLN A 15 -8.49 -9.31 -10.43
CA GLN A 15 -8.82 -10.40 -11.38
C GLN A 15 -7.60 -11.27 -11.68
N LEU A 16 -6.44 -10.66 -11.88
CA LEU A 16 -5.19 -11.38 -12.11
C LEU A 16 -4.80 -12.24 -10.88
N CYS A 17 -4.87 -11.67 -9.69
CA CYS A 17 -4.56 -12.37 -8.44
C CYS A 17 -5.57 -13.51 -8.15
N ILE A 18 -6.86 -13.29 -8.41
CA ILE A 18 -7.90 -14.32 -8.26
C ILE A 18 -7.63 -15.46 -9.23
N ALA A 19 -7.38 -15.17 -10.51
CA ALA A 19 -7.09 -16.20 -11.51
C ALA A 19 -5.83 -17.01 -11.16
N ALA A 20 -4.78 -16.35 -10.65
CA ALA A 20 -3.56 -17.03 -10.19
C ALA A 20 -3.82 -17.96 -8.99
N TYR A 21 -4.66 -17.52 -8.04
CA TYR A 21 -5.06 -18.31 -6.88
C TYR A 21 -5.87 -19.56 -7.30
N GLU A 22 -6.81 -19.39 -8.22
CA GLU A 22 -7.60 -20.49 -8.78
C GLU A 22 -6.74 -21.48 -9.56
N GLN A 23 -5.82 -20.96 -10.41
CA GLN A 23 -4.88 -21.81 -11.18
C GLN A 23 -3.96 -22.62 -10.26
N ALA A 24 -3.56 -22.05 -9.13
CA ALA A 24 -2.78 -22.76 -8.11
C ALA A 24 -3.63 -23.71 -7.25
N SER A 25 -4.93 -23.88 -7.56
CA SER A 25 -5.87 -24.69 -6.79
C SER A 25 -5.98 -24.26 -5.31
N GLY A 26 -5.94 -22.97 -5.07
CA GLY A 26 -6.01 -22.39 -3.73
C GLY A 26 -7.32 -22.78 -3.01
N PRO A 27 -7.22 -23.27 -1.75
CA PRO A 27 -8.41 -23.68 -0.99
C PRO A 27 -9.32 -22.49 -0.64
N GLU A 28 -10.63 -22.75 -0.58
CA GLU A 28 -11.63 -21.74 -0.17
C GLU A 28 -11.70 -21.53 1.34
N VAL A 29 -11.09 -22.40 2.15
CA VAL A 29 -11.15 -22.36 3.63
C VAL A 29 -9.76 -22.49 4.21
N GLY A 30 -9.46 -21.67 5.21
CA GLY A 30 -8.19 -21.70 5.95
C GLY A 30 -7.00 -21.06 5.23
N PHE A 31 -7.20 -20.54 4.02
CA PHE A 31 -6.18 -19.83 3.23
C PHE A 31 -6.76 -18.58 2.60
N ALA A 32 -6.03 -17.50 2.57
CA ALA A 32 -6.46 -16.25 1.94
C ALA A 32 -5.30 -15.55 1.24
N LEU A 33 -5.52 -15.09 0.03
CA LEU A 33 -4.66 -14.11 -0.62
C LEU A 33 -5.22 -12.72 -0.31
N VAL A 34 -4.38 -11.87 0.25
CA VAL A 34 -4.77 -10.53 0.68
C VAL A 34 -3.85 -9.48 0.07
N ALA A 35 -4.43 -8.34 -0.28
CA ALA A 35 -3.72 -7.12 -0.66
C ALA A 35 -3.42 -6.29 0.58
N VAL A 36 -2.24 -5.65 0.61
CA VAL A 36 -1.80 -4.77 1.70
C VAL A 36 -1.24 -3.46 1.16
N GLY A 37 -0.92 -2.51 2.02
CA GLY A 37 -0.30 -1.26 1.62
C GLY A 37 -1.11 -0.48 0.58
N GLY A 38 -0.46 0.03 -0.46
CA GLY A 38 -1.09 0.78 -1.56
C GLY A 38 -2.13 -0.03 -2.32
N TYR A 39 -1.84 -1.29 -2.58
CA TYR A 39 -2.77 -2.21 -3.24
C TYR A 39 -3.97 -2.53 -2.35
N GLY A 40 -3.75 -2.74 -1.05
CA GLY A 40 -4.82 -2.93 -0.07
C GLY A 40 -5.81 -1.77 -0.02
N ARG A 41 -5.32 -0.53 -0.17
CA ARG A 41 -6.14 0.69 -0.21
C ARG A 41 -6.79 0.99 -1.57
N GLY A 42 -6.49 0.22 -2.62
CA GLY A 42 -6.97 0.49 -3.98
C GLY A 42 -6.28 1.70 -4.64
N GLU A 43 -5.03 1.97 -4.32
CA GLU A 43 -4.27 3.14 -4.74
C GLU A 43 -3.14 2.80 -5.72
N LEU A 44 -3.35 1.82 -6.59
CA LEU A 44 -2.33 1.41 -7.57
C LEU A 44 -2.08 2.50 -8.60
N ALA A 45 -0.86 3.03 -8.65
CA ALA A 45 -0.39 3.85 -9.76
C ALA A 45 -0.01 2.94 -10.98
N PRO A 46 0.17 3.51 -12.20
CA PRO A 46 0.36 2.70 -13.42
C PRO A 46 1.47 1.65 -13.38
N TYR A 47 2.52 1.90 -12.61
CA TYR A 47 3.69 1.00 -12.48
C TYR A 47 3.95 0.61 -11.01
N SER A 48 2.90 0.59 -10.19
CA SER A 48 3.03 0.14 -8.79
C SER A 48 3.18 -1.36 -8.71
N ASP A 49 3.99 -1.81 -7.75
CA ASP A 49 4.07 -3.20 -7.34
C ASP A 49 2.74 -3.65 -6.69
N LEU A 50 2.44 -4.92 -6.81
CA LEU A 50 1.32 -5.55 -6.08
C LEU A 50 1.84 -6.08 -4.75
N ASP A 51 1.49 -5.42 -3.66
CA ASP A 51 1.82 -5.86 -2.29
C ASP A 51 0.80 -6.93 -1.86
N VAL A 52 1.19 -8.21 -1.87
CA VAL A 52 0.30 -9.33 -1.57
C VAL A 52 0.84 -10.25 -0.49
N VAL A 53 -0.05 -10.79 0.33
CA VAL A 53 0.31 -11.77 1.35
C VAL A 53 -0.58 -13.00 1.21
N LEU A 54 0.05 -14.18 1.08
CA LEU A 54 -0.64 -15.45 1.26
C LEU A 54 -0.68 -15.75 2.75
N VAL A 55 -1.89 -15.75 3.32
CA VAL A 55 -2.12 -16.04 4.73
C VAL A 55 -2.76 -17.42 4.86
N ALA A 56 -2.28 -18.22 5.83
CA ALA A 56 -2.94 -19.45 6.20
C ALA A 56 -3.27 -19.44 7.70
N ASP A 57 -4.36 -20.13 8.07
CA ASP A 57 -4.71 -20.36 9.45
C ASP A 57 -3.65 -21.22 10.17
N GLU A 58 -3.56 -21.12 11.47
CA GLU A 58 -2.61 -21.91 12.29
C GLU A 58 -2.79 -23.43 12.09
N GLY A 59 -4.04 -23.88 11.93
CA GLY A 59 -4.39 -25.27 11.69
C GLY A 59 -4.32 -25.75 10.23
N ALA A 60 -3.85 -24.91 9.30
CA ALA A 60 -3.77 -25.25 7.88
C ALA A 60 -2.79 -26.39 7.60
N ASP A 61 -3.13 -27.22 6.60
CA ASP A 61 -2.23 -28.29 6.15
C ASP A 61 -0.95 -27.70 5.57
N ARG A 62 0.18 -28.05 6.20
CA ARG A 62 1.52 -27.55 5.81
C ARG A 62 1.94 -27.98 4.40
N ALA A 63 1.51 -29.15 3.92
CA ALA A 63 1.85 -29.60 2.58
C ALA A 63 1.10 -28.74 1.54
N VAL A 64 -0.19 -28.52 1.75
CA VAL A 64 -1.02 -27.65 0.91
C VAL A 64 -0.47 -26.20 0.94
N PHE A 65 -0.10 -25.70 2.11
CA PHE A 65 0.48 -24.36 2.25
C PHE A 65 1.76 -24.17 1.45
N ASN A 66 2.68 -25.13 1.54
CA ASN A 66 3.96 -25.08 0.83
C ASN A 66 3.77 -25.22 -0.68
N GLU A 67 2.85 -26.07 -1.13
CA GLU A 67 2.53 -26.25 -2.54
C GLU A 67 1.92 -24.97 -3.13
N LEU A 68 0.92 -24.42 -2.46
CA LEU A 68 0.29 -23.16 -2.86
C LEU A 68 1.31 -22.01 -2.88
N ALA A 69 2.14 -21.89 -1.83
CA ALA A 69 3.21 -20.89 -1.75
C ALA A 69 4.25 -21.02 -2.88
N SER A 70 4.46 -22.22 -3.42
CA SER A 70 5.41 -22.45 -4.51
C SER A 70 4.83 -22.21 -5.91
N THR A 71 3.51 -22.31 -6.08
CA THR A 71 2.84 -22.28 -7.39
C THR A 71 2.12 -20.98 -7.70
N LEU A 72 1.59 -20.31 -6.67
CA LEU A 72 0.75 -19.10 -6.78
C LEU A 72 1.43 -17.95 -7.54
N TRP A 73 2.74 -17.79 -7.39
CA TRP A 73 3.43 -16.59 -7.89
C TRP A 73 3.82 -16.69 -9.37
N TYR A 74 3.93 -17.89 -9.95
CA TYR A 74 4.35 -18.06 -11.35
C TYR A 74 3.43 -17.34 -12.35
N PRO A 75 2.09 -17.49 -12.30
CA PRO A 75 1.21 -16.79 -13.22
C PRO A 75 1.29 -15.26 -13.07
N LEU A 76 1.54 -14.77 -11.86
CA LEU A 76 1.70 -13.36 -11.58
C LEU A 76 3.01 -12.80 -12.15
N TRP A 77 4.13 -13.52 -12.01
CA TRP A 77 5.41 -13.13 -12.61
C TRP A 77 5.35 -13.17 -14.14
N ASP A 78 4.71 -14.18 -14.71
CA ASP A 78 4.55 -14.33 -16.16
C ASP A 78 3.67 -13.22 -16.77
N SER A 79 2.81 -12.58 -15.98
CA SER A 79 1.99 -11.43 -16.41
C SER A 79 2.80 -10.14 -16.63
N GLY A 80 4.06 -10.11 -16.18
CA GLY A 80 4.92 -8.92 -16.22
C GLY A 80 4.65 -7.90 -15.11
N GLN A 81 3.74 -8.20 -14.18
CA GLN A 81 3.51 -7.36 -12.99
C GLN A 81 4.66 -7.50 -11.98
N GLN A 82 5.05 -6.39 -11.40
CA GLN A 82 5.96 -6.41 -10.25
C GLN A 82 5.16 -6.79 -9.00
N ILE A 83 5.68 -7.73 -8.21
CA ILE A 83 4.99 -8.25 -7.04
C ILE A 83 5.94 -8.20 -5.85
N ASP A 84 5.51 -7.55 -4.78
CA ASP A 84 6.09 -7.74 -3.44
C ASP A 84 5.19 -8.71 -2.68
N HIS A 85 5.70 -9.90 -2.36
CA HIS A 85 4.90 -10.96 -1.80
C HIS A 85 5.50 -11.55 -0.54
N SER A 86 4.65 -12.00 0.34
CA SER A 86 5.06 -12.80 1.50
C SER A 86 4.06 -13.92 1.78
N VAL A 87 4.54 -14.93 2.49
CA VAL A 87 3.78 -16.13 2.86
C VAL A 87 3.88 -16.28 4.37
N ARG A 88 2.73 -16.31 5.08
CA ARG A 88 2.71 -16.30 6.55
C ARG A 88 1.54 -17.10 7.09
N LEU A 89 1.77 -17.80 8.20
CA LEU A 89 0.67 -18.19 9.06
C LEU A 89 0.11 -16.96 9.78
N LEU A 90 -1.18 -16.97 10.12
CA LEU A 90 -1.81 -15.85 10.82
C LEU A 90 -1.06 -15.44 12.12
N PRO A 91 -0.62 -16.36 12.99
CA PRO A 91 0.18 -15.97 14.16
C PRO A 91 1.52 -15.31 13.81
N GLU A 92 2.18 -15.77 12.73
CA GLU A 92 3.44 -15.19 12.24
C GLU A 92 3.24 -13.77 11.70
N MET A 93 2.12 -13.53 11.00
CA MET A 93 1.74 -12.20 10.52
C MET A 93 1.51 -11.24 11.68
N LEU A 94 0.82 -11.69 12.74
CA LEU A 94 0.58 -10.90 13.95
C LEU A 94 1.89 -10.60 14.69
N ALA A 95 2.79 -11.58 14.80
CA ALA A 95 4.11 -11.38 15.42
C ALA A 95 4.95 -10.37 14.62
N ALA A 96 4.99 -10.48 13.29
CA ALA A 96 5.71 -9.53 12.44
C ALA A 96 5.16 -8.09 12.58
N ALA A 97 3.84 -7.93 12.71
CA ALA A 97 3.21 -6.63 12.99
C ALA A 97 3.49 -6.11 14.41
N ASP A 98 3.87 -7.00 15.34
CA ASP A 98 4.26 -6.62 16.68
C ASP A 98 5.70 -6.10 16.74
N ASP A 99 6.57 -6.70 15.94
CA ASP A 99 8.00 -6.44 15.94
C ASP A 99 8.39 -5.22 15.09
N ASP A 100 7.66 -4.94 13.99
CA ASP A 100 7.98 -3.84 13.07
C ASP A 100 6.76 -2.95 12.80
N LEU A 101 6.89 -1.65 13.15
CA LEU A 101 5.85 -0.64 12.92
C LEU A 101 5.54 -0.39 11.44
N ARG A 102 6.50 -0.61 10.54
CA ARG A 102 6.30 -0.45 9.09
C ARG A 102 5.44 -1.59 8.56
N VAL A 103 5.74 -2.81 9.00
CA VAL A 103 4.93 -4.00 8.70
C VAL A 103 3.52 -3.82 9.26
N ALA A 104 3.41 -3.41 10.54
CA ALA A 104 2.11 -3.13 11.17
C ALA A 104 1.29 -2.12 10.34
N SER A 105 1.89 -0.97 9.98
CA SER A 105 1.18 0.06 9.20
C SER A 105 0.70 -0.44 7.83
N GLY A 106 1.50 -1.26 7.14
CA GLY A 106 1.10 -1.86 5.86
C GLY A 106 -0.04 -2.86 6.00
N LEU A 107 -0.01 -3.66 7.07
CA LEU A 107 -1.04 -4.67 7.36
C LEU A 107 -2.37 -4.08 7.87
N LEU A 108 -2.40 -2.83 8.37
CA LEU A 108 -3.67 -2.17 8.70
C LEU A 108 -4.57 -1.97 7.49
N ASP A 109 -4.00 -1.93 6.29
CA ASP A 109 -4.71 -1.77 5.02
C ASP A 109 -5.11 -3.10 4.38
N ILE A 110 -5.07 -4.21 5.13
CA ILE A 110 -5.39 -5.55 4.64
C ILE A 110 -6.77 -5.60 3.99
N ARG A 111 -6.83 -6.13 2.75
CA ARG A 111 -8.03 -6.33 1.95
C ARG A 111 -8.05 -7.74 1.36
N HIS A 112 -9.21 -8.36 1.37
CA HIS A 112 -9.42 -9.68 0.76
C HIS A 112 -9.30 -9.62 -0.77
N VAL A 113 -8.63 -10.62 -1.35
CA VAL A 113 -8.54 -10.81 -2.81
C VAL A 113 -9.09 -12.17 -3.22
N ALA A 114 -8.62 -13.28 -2.61
CA ALA A 114 -9.06 -14.63 -2.94
C ALA A 114 -8.99 -15.57 -1.72
N GLY A 115 -9.64 -16.72 -1.79
CA GLY A 115 -9.67 -17.75 -0.73
C GLY A 115 -10.70 -17.44 0.35
N ASP A 116 -10.35 -17.66 1.61
CA ASP A 116 -11.24 -17.56 2.77
C ASP A 116 -11.44 -16.11 3.25
N PRO A 117 -12.61 -15.49 3.01
CA PRO A 117 -12.89 -14.13 3.49
C PRO A 117 -12.99 -14.05 5.02
N ASN A 118 -13.34 -15.15 5.70
CA ASN A 118 -13.43 -15.17 7.16
C ASN A 118 -12.05 -15.09 7.78
N LEU A 119 -11.04 -15.76 7.21
CA LEU A 119 -9.64 -15.65 7.63
C LEU A 119 -9.15 -14.22 7.45
N THR A 120 -9.48 -13.56 6.34
CA THR A 120 -9.14 -12.15 6.12
C THR A 120 -9.78 -11.23 7.16
N LEU A 121 -11.05 -11.42 7.48
CA LEU A 121 -11.77 -10.65 8.51
C LEU A 121 -11.18 -10.88 9.90
N GLN A 122 -10.81 -12.12 10.23
CA GLN A 122 -10.15 -12.47 11.46
C GLN A 122 -8.78 -11.77 11.58
N ALA A 123 -7.95 -11.88 10.53
CA ALA A 123 -6.65 -11.22 10.46
C ALA A 123 -6.77 -9.71 10.68
N ARG A 124 -7.67 -9.05 9.94
CA ARG A 124 -7.94 -7.61 10.08
C ARG A 124 -8.36 -7.24 11.50
N SER A 125 -9.27 -8.00 12.09
CA SER A 125 -9.76 -7.74 13.45
C SER A 125 -8.66 -7.86 14.50
N LEU A 126 -7.82 -8.90 14.40
CA LEU A 126 -6.71 -9.13 15.30
C LEU A 126 -5.61 -8.07 15.16
N LEU A 127 -5.25 -7.71 13.93
CA LEU A 127 -4.27 -6.64 13.64
C LEU A 127 -4.72 -5.30 14.23
N LEU A 128 -5.97 -4.90 14.00
CA LEU A 128 -6.53 -3.66 14.54
C LEU A 128 -6.62 -3.70 16.07
N ALA A 129 -7.02 -4.83 16.67
CA ALA A 129 -7.07 -4.97 18.12
C ALA A 129 -5.67 -4.87 18.76
N GLN A 130 -4.67 -5.51 18.15
CA GLN A 130 -3.27 -5.44 18.58
C GLN A 130 -2.71 -4.03 18.43
N TRP A 131 -2.98 -3.35 17.29
CA TRP A 131 -2.57 -1.98 17.04
C TRP A 131 -3.09 -1.01 18.10
N ARG A 132 -4.40 -1.08 18.40
CA ARG A 132 -5.06 -0.25 19.41
C ARG A 132 -4.55 -0.52 20.82
N ARG A 133 -4.38 -1.80 21.19
CA ARG A 133 -3.89 -2.18 22.51
C ARG A 133 -2.50 -1.63 22.83
N LYS A 134 -1.60 -1.60 21.83
CA LYS A 134 -0.22 -1.11 21.96
C LYS A 134 -0.03 0.33 21.50
N ALA A 135 -1.09 1.03 21.13
CA ALA A 135 -1.01 2.34 20.51
C ALA A 135 -0.13 3.33 21.31
N ARG A 136 -0.40 3.48 22.61
CA ARG A 136 0.33 4.45 23.45
C ARG A 136 1.82 4.09 23.61
N GLU A 137 2.15 2.82 23.65
CA GLU A 137 3.52 2.32 23.72
C GLU A 137 4.28 2.60 22.41
N ARG A 138 3.59 2.49 21.28
CA ARG A 138 4.16 2.64 19.94
C ARG A 138 4.30 4.08 19.46
N LEU A 139 3.54 5.02 20.02
CA LEU A 139 3.55 6.42 19.59
C LEU A 139 4.97 7.05 19.58
N PRO A 140 5.82 6.91 20.61
CA PRO A 140 7.17 7.50 20.59
C PRO A 140 8.04 6.95 19.45
N ALA A 141 7.98 5.64 19.21
CA ALA A 141 8.75 5.00 18.14
C ALA A 141 8.23 5.41 16.75
N LEU A 142 6.91 5.55 16.59
CA LEU A 142 6.31 6.04 15.34
C LEU A 142 6.70 7.50 15.07
N GLU A 143 6.72 8.34 16.10
CA GLU A 143 7.18 9.74 16.01
C GLU A 143 8.66 9.82 15.62
N GLU A 144 9.51 9.02 16.24
CA GLU A 144 10.94 8.95 15.93
C GLU A 144 11.19 8.51 14.48
N LEU A 145 10.53 7.45 14.02
CA LEU A 145 10.60 6.99 12.63
C LEU A 145 10.16 8.07 11.64
N THR A 146 9.10 8.81 11.97
CA THR A 146 8.59 9.89 11.13
C THR A 146 9.58 11.05 11.08
N LYS A 147 10.09 11.52 12.22
CA LYS A 147 11.09 12.58 12.30
C LYS A 147 12.40 12.23 11.61
N ALA A 148 12.88 11.00 11.79
CA ALA A 148 14.10 10.53 11.11
C ALA A 148 13.94 10.51 9.59
N ARG A 149 12.75 10.16 9.08
CA ARG A 149 12.43 10.24 7.65
C ARG A 149 12.38 11.68 7.15
N HIS A 150 11.68 12.60 7.85
CA HIS A 150 11.61 14.02 7.53
C HIS A 150 13.00 14.65 7.48
N THR A 151 13.83 14.39 8.48
CA THR A 151 15.22 14.89 8.52
C THR A 151 16.07 14.38 7.36
N ARG A 152 15.87 13.13 6.93
CA ARG A 152 16.63 12.51 5.84
C ARG A 152 16.21 13.02 4.47
N VAL A 153 14.91 13.20 4.25
CA VAL A 153 14.35 13.49 2.92
C VAL A 153 14.07 14.98 2.72
N GLY A 154 13.58 15.67 3.74
CA GLY A 154 13.19 17.07 3.71
C GLY A 154 11.69 17.27 3.47
N GLU A 155 11.26 18.52 3.44
CA GLU A 155 9.87 18.95 3.26
C GLU A 155 9.52 19.03 1.77
N LEU A 156 8.42 18.40 1.36
CA LEU A 156 7.98 18.28 -0.03
C LEU A 156 7.96 19.61 -0.77
N ALA A 157 7.40 20.65 -0.13
CA ALA A 157 7.23 21.98 -0.71
C ALA A 157 8.56 22.73 -0.96
N HIS A 158 9.67 22.28 -0.36
CA HIS A 158 10.96 22.98 -0.42
C HIS A 158 12.06 22.20 -1.15
N LEU A 159 11.75 20.99 -1.64
CA LEU A 159 12.71 20.17 -2.35
C LEU A 159 12.83 20.59 -3.82
N SER A 160 14.05 20.73 -4.33
CA SER A 160 14.32 20.89 -5.75
C SER A 160 13.97 19.66 -6.59
N VAL A 161 13.96 18.49 -5.98
CA VAL A 161 13.48 17.22 -6.53
C VAL A 161 12.51 16.62 -5.51
N PRO A 162 11.23 17.01 -5.55
CA PRO A 162 10.22 16.53 -4.62
C PRO A 162 10.06 15.01 -4.64
N ASP A 163 9.96 14.41 -3.46
CA ASP A 163 9.63 12.99 -3.28
C ASP A 163 8.20 12.88 -2.75
N LEU A 164 7.25 12.55 -3.64
CA LEU A 164 5.81 12.52 -3.37
C LEU A 164 5.43 11.52 -2.27
N LYS A 165 6.29 10.54 -2.01
CA LYS A 165 6.02 9.46 -1.06
C LYS A 165 6.71 9.70 0.29
N GLU A 166 8.02 9.93 0.27
CA GLU A 166 8.84 9.89 1.48
C GLU A 166 9.10 11.27 2.11
N ALA A 167 8.91 12.39 1.38
CA ALA A 167 9.10 13.73 1.94
C ALA A 167 8.06 14.04 3.03
N GLU A 168 8.39 14.97 3.91
CA GLU A 168 7.45 15.58 4.85
C GLU A 168 6.31 16.24 4.07
N GLY A 169 5.07 15.91 4.38
CA GLY A 169 3.88 16.29 3.61
C GLY A 169 3.52 15.31 2.48
N GLY A 170 4.29 14.25 2.25
CA GLY A 170 4.04 13.24 1.22
C GLY A 170 3.06 12.12 1.63
N LEU A 171 2.87 11.16 0.73
CA LEU A 171 1.92 10.03 0.90
C LEU A 171 2.19 9.17 2.14
N ARG A 172 3.45 9.08 2.59
CA ARG A 172 3.80 8.35 3.80
C ARG A 172 3.23 9.01 5.06
N ASP A 173 3.17 10.35 5.10
CA ASP A 173 2.54 11.06 6.22
C ASP A 173 1.05 10.82 6.27
N ALA A 174 0.38 10.82 5.13
CA ALA A 174 -1.03 10.45 5.07
C ALA A 174 -1.27 9.01 5.57
N THR A 175 -0.35 8.09 5.29
CA THR A 175 -0.41 6.71 5.81
C THR A 175 -0.21 6.67 7.33
N VAL A 176 0.75 7.44 7.86
CA VAL A 176 0.98 7.57 9.32
C VAL A 176 -0.26 8.16 10.00
N LEU A 177 -0.87 9.20 9.44
CA LEU A 177 -2.10 9.80 9.97
C LEU A 177 -3.25 8.79 10.00
N ASN A 178 -3.46 8.00 8.93
CA ASN A 178 -4.46 6.93 8.92
C ASN A 178 -4.17 5.87 10.01
N SER A 179 -2.90 5.50 10.20
CA SER A 179 -2.50 4.57 11.25
C SER A 179 -2.78 5.14 12.65
N LEU A 180 -2.59 6.45 12.86
CA LEU A 180 -2.93 7.14 14.11
C LEU A 180 -4.44 7.18 14.34
N VAL A 181 -5.25 7.49 13.34
CA VAL A 181 -6.72 7.43 13.42
C VAL A 181 -7.19 6.03 13.80
N ALA A 182 -6.58 4.99 13.24
CA ALA A 182 -6.90 3.60 13.56
C ALA A 182 -6.64 3.23 15.03
N THR A 183 -5.83 4.01 15.77
CA THR A 183 -5.62 3.84 17.22
C THR A 183 -6.81 4.25 18.07
N TRP A 184 -7.69 5.13 17.56
CA TRP A 184 -8.74 5.85 18.29
C TRP A 184 -8.24 6.86 19.34
N LEU A 185 -6.94 7.17 19.35
CA LEU A 185 -6.38 8.18 20.25
C LEU A 185 -6.42 9.59 19.67
N VAL A 186 -6.53 9.71 18.37
CA VAL A 186 -6.56 10.98 17.65
C VAL A 186 -7.71 10.99 16.64
N ASP A 187 -8.21 12.18 16.39
CA ASP A 187 -9.14 12.46 15.30
C ASP A 187 -8.49 13.48 14.36
N VAL A 188 -8.70 13.32 13.07
CA VAL A 188 -8.22 14.25 12.05
C VAL A 188 -9.36 14.60 11.10
N PRO A 189 -9.38 15.79 10.48
CA PRO A 189 -10.36 16.13 9.46
C PRO A 189 -10.27 15.18 8.27
N ALA A 190 -11.05 14.10 8.28
CA ALA A 190 -10.96 13.01 7.31
C ALA A 190 -11.12 13.49 5.87
N ALA A 191 -12.01 14.48 5.63
CA ALA A 191 -12.23 15.05 4.29
C ALA A 191 -10.98 15.75 3.74
N ASP A 192 -10.29 16.53 4.57
CA ASP A 192 -9.06 17.23 4.16
C ASP A 192 -7.93 16.26 3.92
N LEU A 193 -7.75 15.26 4.79
CA LEU A 193 -6.75 14.22 4.61
C LEU A 193 -6.97 13.45 3.30
N GLN A 194 -8.21 13.06 3.01
CA GLN A 194 -8.54 12.35 1.78
C GLN A 194 -8.36 13.23 0.54
N ARG A 195 -8.72 14.51 0.61
CA ARG A 195 -8.51 15.46 -0.50
C ARG A 195 -7.03 15.64 -0.81
N CYS A 196 -6.20 15.95 0.19
CA CYS A 196 -4.76 16.13 0.00
C CYS A 196 -4.08 14.84 -0.49
N ARG A 197 -4.46 13.70 0.09
CA ARG A 197 -3.98 12.39 -0.38
C ARG A 197 -4.36 12.14 -1.82
N GLY A 198 -5.60 12.44 -2.21
CA GLY A 198 -6.09 12.29 -3.58
C GLY A 198 -5.26 13.11 -4.57
N GLN A 199 -4.96 14.36 -4.25
CA GLN A 199 -4.10 15.22 -5.09
C GLN A 199 -2.69 14.63 -5.28
N LEU A 200 -2.06 14.19 -4.19
CA LEU A 200 -0.74 13.54 -4.28
C LEU A 200 -0.76 12.25 -5.11
N LEU A 201 -1.84 11.48 -5.03
CA LEU A 201 -2.01 10.27 -5.86
C LEU A 201 -2.22 10.62 -7.32
N ASP A 202 -2.97 11.68 -7.65
CA ASP A 202 -3.17 12.13 -9.03
C ASP A 202 -1.84 12.60 -9.65
N VAL A 203 -1.04 13.36 -8.92
CA VAL A 203 0.32 13.76 -9.35
C VAL A 203 1.23 12.54 -9.51
N ARG A 204 1.18 11.57 -8.59
CA ARG A 204 1.97 10.34 -8.66
C ARG A 204 1.60 9.49 -9.89
N ASP A 205 0.32 9.36 -10.18
CA ASP A 205 -0.17 8.64 -11.36
C ASP A 205 0.34 9.30 -12.65
N ALA A 206 0.26 10.63 -12.73
CA ALA A 206 0.80 11.40 -13.84
C ALA A 206 2.32 11.24 -13.98
N LEU A 207 3.04 11.27 -12.85
CA LEU A 207 4.49 11.05 -12.81
C LEU A 207 4.87 9.67 -13.36
N HIS A 208 4.18 8.62 -12.94
CA HIS A 208 4.42 7.28 -13.46
C HIS A 208 4.18 7.19 -14.98
N ALA A 209 3.13 7.85 -15.47
CA ALA A 209 2.81 7.87 -16.91
C ALA A 209 3.88 8.61 -17.71
N VAL A 210 4.33 9.79 -17.25
CA VAL A 210 5.40 10.57 -17.90
C VAL A 210 6.73 9.84 -17.85
N ALA A 211 7.06 9.24 -16.70
CA ALA A 211 8.33 8.53 -16.49
C ALA A 211 8.37 7.16 -17.20
N GLY A 212 7.22 6.58 -17.54
CA GLY A 212 7.12 5.22 -18.10
C GLY A 212 7.57 4.12 -17.13
N ARG A 213 7.62 4.41 -15.83
CA ARG A 213 8.07 3.49 -14.77
C ARG A 213 7.58 3.96 -13.39
N SER A 214 7.72 3.10 -12.39
CA SER A 214 7.54 3.50 -10.99
C SER A 214 8.56 4.58 -10.60
N SER A 215 8.08 5.72 -10.11
CA SER A 215 8.90 6.80 -9.56
C SER A 215 8.08 7.64 -8.59
N ASP A 216 8.66 7.95 -7.45
CA ASP A 216 8.06 8.87 -6.49
C ASP A 216 8.80 10.23 -6.46
N ARG A 217 9.89 10.39 -7.24
CA ARG A 217 10.71 11.61 -7.30
C ARG A 217 10.45 12.38 -8.58
N VAL A 218 10.07 13.64 -8.44
CA VAL A 218 9.78 14.55 -9.56
C VAL A 218 11.06 15.28 -9.94
N THR A 219 11.77 14.78 -10.94
CA THR A 219 12.96 15.44 -11.48
C THR A 219 12.57 16.49 -12.55
N PRO A 220 13.43 17.50 -12.81
CA PRO A 220 13.10 18.64 -13.65
C PRO A 220 12.55 18.30 -15.04
N GLU A 221 13.01 17.21 -15.63
CA GLU A 221 12.59 16.74 -16.94
C GLU A 221 11.12 16.33 -17.01
N TYR A 222 10.46 16.04 -15.88
CA TYR A 222 9.07 15.58 -15.84
C TYR A 222 8.04 16.72 -15.74
N TRP A 223 8.47 17.95 -15.34
CA TRP A 223 7.53 19.06 -15.14
C TRP A 223 6.67 19.40 -16.36
N PRO A 224 7.22 19.48 -17.60
CA PRO A 224 6.39 19.77 -18.76
C PRO A 224 5.31 18.71 -19.01
N GLY A 225 5.67 17.43 -18.92
CA GLY A 225 4.71 16.32 -19.07
C GLY A 225 3.67 16.25 -17.96
N LEU A 226 4.06 16.60 -16.71
CA LEU A 226 3.13 16.71 -15.59
C LEU A 226 2.15 17.85 -15.80
N ALA A 227 2.60 19.03 -16.25
CA ALA A 227 1.72 20.15 -16.55
C ALA A 227 0.67 19.77 -17.60
N GLU A 228 1.07 19.07 -18.66
CA GLU A 228 0.15 18.59 -19.70
C GLU A 228 -0.89 17.61 -19.16
N LEU A 229 -0.45 16.57 -18.42
CA LEU A 229 -1.35 15.53 -17.92
C LEU A 229 -2.29 16.01 -16.79
N LEU A 230 -1.86 17.02 -16.04
CA LEU A 230 -2.66 17.63 -14.97
C LEU A 230 -3.46 18.85 -15.45
N GLU A 231 -3.43 19.13 -16.77
CA GLU A 231 -4.14 20.27 -17.40
C GLU A 231 -3.77 21.63 -16.76
N LEU A 232 -2.49 21.79 -16.39
CA LEU A 232 -1.96 23.02 -15.82
C LEU A 232 -1.36 23.91 -16.91
N PRO A 233 -1.37 25.25 -16.73
CA PRO A 233 -0.98 26.18 -17.80
C PRO A 233 0.49 26.07 -18.20
N ASP A 234 1.38 25.72 -17.28
CA ASP A 234 2.82 25.57 -17.53
C ASP A 234 3.50 24.71 -16.44
N ASP A 235 4.79 24.47 -16.59
CA ASP A 235 5.63 23.73 -15.66
C ASP A 235 5.80 24.45 -14.30
N VAL A 236 5.75 25.78 -14.26
CA VAL A 236 5.78 26.56 -13.03
C VAL A 236 4.49 26.35 -12.21
N ALA A 237 3.35 26.24 -12.87
CA ALA A 237 2.09 25.89 -12.24
C ALA A 237 2.14 24.45 -11.70
N ALA A 238 2.76 23.50 -12.42
CA ALA A 238 2.94 22.14 -11.95
C ALA A 238 3.82 22.04 -10.70
N GLN A 239 4.85 22.89 -10.57
CA GLN A 239 5.70 22.97 -9.37
C GLN A 239 4.99 23.53 -8.13
N ARG A 240 3.91 24.30 -8.33
CA ARG A 240 3.13 24.93 -7.26
C ARG A 240 1.88 24.17 -6.87
N HIS A 241 1.47 23.23 -7.73
CA HIS A 241 0.27 22.41 -7.53
C HIS A 241 0.42 21.44 -6.36
#